data_d9d7cb7599e5df63785eceaef2116213
#
_entry.id   d9d7cb7599e5df63785eceaef2116213
#
_cell.length_a   1.000
_cell.length_b   1.000
_cell.length_c   1.000
_cell.angle_alpha   90.00
_cell.angle_beta   90.00
_cell.angle_gamma   90.00
#
_symmetry.space_group_name_H-M   'P 1'
#
loop_
_entity.id
_entity.type
_entity.pdbx_description
1 polymer ?
#
loop_
_entity_poly.entity_id
_entity_poly.type
_entity_poly.pdbx_seq_one_letter_code
_entity_poly.pdbx_strand_id
1 'polypeptide(L)'
;MKRWHDVLWVLVCTLLLCIPAGYEPRHFAKLLFAGAFVQSLFYVLVAWWLTKRSAWGRTTVFTIAYLLFIVETFTFVFFESRFDPGILTLILQTNGREVSEFFQTYVWSAGTLLFLAAVAAVYGLLLWILRPARNRVKLWPVLVSAVLFIVTLLPLPFPIGQNTVNELVMSVSFVQQKHGEIALMKQAIDDIEVYAYPEKEQAPVIVLVIGESFNRTHSSLYGYSLETSPMMERERAEGRLTVFTDVHTPTNGTDYAMRYLFTLKGCETDQADSSQYVLMPAVMKKAHYGVAYFDNQYTRSSGGSLDYSCGYFLNPTYINDHCFDYRNTETKEYDGNFISSCRKQFLTTHRSLNIIHLQGQHFNAVRRYPASHGVFSGSDIQRSDLSESQRQQVAEYDNATRYNDYVLGMIIDSFRKTDAVVIYLSDHGEQIYDGSEQNYGRAFSGEQDEETLRNVYHIPMMIWCSDSYIAHHAEQHQRIHASAGRKFCSADIPYLLFDLAGVDFNHNHKDRSVIDSLFKPHETIITDY
;
A
#
# COMPACT_ATOMS: atom_id res chain seq x y z
N MET A 1 7.20 -36.28 -38.79
CA MET A 1 6.75 -36.19 -37.37
C MET A 1 7.66 -35.36 -36.50
N LYS A 2 8.97 -35.57 -36.39
CA LYS A 2 9.86 -34.82 -35.47
C LYS A 2 9.88 -33.29 -35.64
N ARG A 3 9.73 -32.77 -36.88
CA ARG A 3 9.68 -31.30 -37.11
C ARG A 3 8.42 -30.59 -36.56
N TRP A 4 7.27 -31.28 -36.59
CA TRP A 4 6.03 -30.74 -36.08
C TRP A 4 6.03 -30.56 -34.57
N HIS A 5 6.65 -31.47 -33.83
CA HIS A 5 6.77 -31.34 -32.37
C HIS A 5 7.60 -30.11 -31.97
N ASP A 6 8.69 -29.77 -32.69
CA ASP A 6 9.49 -28.58 -32.41
C ASP A 6 8.70 -27.28 -32.70
N VAL A 7 7.98 -27.26 -33.84
CA VAL A 7 7.13 -26.08 -34.17
C VAL A 7 6.01 -25.95 -33.14
N LEU A 8 5.37 -27.03 -32.76
CA LEU A 8 4.31 -27.01 -31.75
C LEU A 8 4.85 -26.57 -30.38
N TRP A 9 6.03 -27.05 -29.99
CA TRP A 9 6.70 -26.64 -28.74
C TRP A 9 6.99 -25.13 -28.73
N VAL A 10 7.59 -24.60 -29.80
CA VAL A 10 7.85 -23.15 -29.93
C VAL A 10 6.55 -22.37 -29.86
N LEU A 11 5.52 -22.79 -30.60
CA LEU A 11 4.23 -22.10 -30.61
C LEU A 11 3.57 -22.08 -29.23
N VAL A 12 3.51 -23.25 -28.55
CA VAL A 12 2.89 -23.34 -27.23
C VAL A 12 3.64 -22.49 -26.20
N CYS A 13 4.97 -22.57 -26.14
CA CYS A 13 5.74 -21.72 -25.22
C CYS A 13 5.57 -20.23 -25.53
N THR A 14 5.51 -19.83 -26.81
CA THR A 14 5.26 -18.45 -27.23
C THR A 14 3.88 -17.96 -26.76
N LEU A 15 2.85 -18.79 -26.97
CA LEU A 15 1.48 -18.47 -26.54
C LEU A 15 1.36 -18.35 -25.02
N LEU A 16 1.98 -19.24 -24.26
CA LEU A 16 1.99 -19.16 -22.80
C LEU A 16 2.56 -17.83 -22.28
N LEU A 17 3.56 -17.27 -22.94
CA LEU A 17 4.19 -16.01 -22.54
C LEU A 17 3.48 -14.75 -23.09
N CYS A 18 2.67 -14.86 -24.15
CA CYS A 18 2.01 -13.69 -24.73
C CYS A 18 0.51 -13.57 -24.44
N ILE A 19 -0.19 -14.70 -24.14
CA ILE A 19 -1.64 -14.67 -23.85
C ILE A 19 -1.99 -13.68 -22.73
N PRO A 20 -1.22 -13.59 -21.62
CA PRO A 20 -1.54 -12.64 -20.55
C PRO A 20 -1.59 -11.17 -20.99
N ALA A 21 -0.85 -10.78 -22.05
CA ALA A 21 -0.95 -9.44 -22.62
C ALA A 21 -2.35 -9.13 -23.18
N GLY A 22 -3.15 -10.13 -23.46
CA GLY A 22 -4.53 -9.99 -23.93
C GLY A 22 -5.57 -9.82 -22.82
N TYR A 23 -5.18 -9.92 -21.55
CA TYR A 23 -6.07 -9.74 -20.40
C TYR A 23 -6.46 -8.27 -20.18
N GLU A 24 -5.70 -7.31 -20.69
CA GLU A 24 -6.03 -5.89 -20.57
C GLU A 24 -7.15 -5.47 -21.52
N PRO A 25 -8.24 -4.85 -21.06
CA PRO A 25 -9.39 -4.42 -21.89
C PRO A 25 -9.16 -3.09 -22.66
N ARG A 26 -7.95 -2.76 -23.11
CA ARG A 26 -7.62 -1.50 -23.77
C ARG A 26 -7.95 -1.46 -25.26
N HIS A 27 -8.26 -0.28 -25.80
CA HIS A 27 -8.63 -0.05 -27.22
C HIS A 27 -7.60 -0.53 -28.27
N PHE A 28 -6.35 -0.85 -27.87
CA PHE A 28 -5.25 -1.31 -28.73
C PHE A 28 -4.86 -2.78 -28.51
N ALA A 29 -5.74 -3.62 -27.95
CA ALA A 29 -5.45 -5.00 -27.59
C ALA A 29 -4.75 -5.82 -28.70
N LYS A 30 -5.09 -5.62 -29.98
CA LYS A 30 -4.46 -6.36 -31.09
C LYS A 30 -2.97 -6.04 -31.26
N LEU A 31 -2.58 -4.75 -31.09
CA LEU A 31 -1.20 -4.32 -31.26
C LEU A 31 -0.37 -4.69 -30.03
N LEU A 32 -0.96 -4.57 -28.83
CA LEU A 32 -0.37 -5.04 -27.57
C LEU A 32 -0.05 -6.53 -27.65
N PHE A 33 -1.00 -7.33 -28.12
CA PHE A 33 -0.81 -8.77 -28.29
C PHE A 33 0.26 -9.10 -29.35
N ALA A 34 0.30 -8.38 -30.48
CA ALA A 34 1.30 -8.58 -31.52
C ALA A 34 2.72 -8.31 -31.00
N GLY A 35 2.91 -7.24 -30.22
CA GLY A 35 4.19 -6.93 -29.59
C GLY A 35 4.64 -8.01 -28.62
N ALA A 36 3.77 -8.40 -27.70
CA ALA A 36 4.02 -9.47 -26.74
C ALA A 36 4.32 -10.82 -27.42
N PHE A 37 3.64 -11.10 -28.55
CA PHE A 37 3.89 -12.30 -29.33
C PHE A 37 5.30 -12.30 -29.95
N VAL A 38 5.72 -11.20 -30.57
CA VAL A 38 7.07 -11.06 -31.16
C VAL A 38 8.16 -11.20 -30.11
N GLN A 39 7.99 -10.55 -28.96
CA GLN A 39 8.92 -10.64 -27.83
C GLN A 39 9.02 -12.07 -27.29
N SER A 40 7.88 -12.72 -27.07
CA SER A 40 7.82 -14.12 -26.59
C SER A 40 8.46 -15.06 -27.59
N LEU A 41 8.18 -14.90 -28.87
CA LEU A 41 8.76 -15.71 -29.94
C LEU A 41 10.29 -15.61 -29.96
N PHE A 42 10.84 -14.41 -29.77
CA PHE A 42 12.27 -14.21 -29.69
C PHE A 42 12.88 -14.98 -28.52
N TYR A 43 12.36 -14.82 -27.30
CA TYR A 43 12.87 -15.51 -26.12
C TYR A 43 12.78 -17.04 -26.27
N VAL A 44 11.65 -17.52 -26.77
CA VAL A 44 11.46 -18.97 -26.96
C VAL A 44 12.39 -19.54 -28.04
N LEU A 45 12.64 -18.82 -29.13
CA LEU A 45 13.58 -19.26 -30.17
C LEU A 45 15.03 -19.26 -29.67
N VAL A 46 15.45 -18.27 -28.85
CA VAL A 46 16.74 -18.26 -28.19
C VAL A 46 16.86 -19.48 -27.27
N ALA A 47 15.88 -19.70 -26.39
CA ALA A 47 15.85 -20.81 -25.46
C ALA A 47 15.84 -22.16 -26.19
N TRP A 48 15.08 -22.28 -27.29
CA TRP A 48 15.05 -23.47 -28.14
C TRP A 48 16.43 -23.73 -28.78
N TRP A 49 17.12 -22.70 -29.28
CA TRP A 49 18.45 -22.82 -29.85
C TRP A 49 19.49 -23.24 -28.80
N LEU A 50 19.49 -22.65 -27.62
CA LEU A 50 20.37 -22.99 -26.50
C LEU A 50 20.17 -24.41 -26.01
N THR A 51 18.90 -24.87 -25.94
CA THR A 51 18.52 -26.20 -25.42
C THR A 51 18.43 -27.29 -26.49
N LYS A 52 18.87 -27.01 -27.74
CA LYS A 52 18.74 -27.90 -28.91
C LYS A 52 19.27 -29.33 -28.71
N ARG A 53 20.19 -29.54 -27.77
CA ARG A 53 20.80 -30.85 -27.47
C ARG A 53 20.29 -31.49 -26.17
N SER A 54 19.42 -30.81 -25.42
CA SER A 54 18.95 -31.22 -24.10
C SER A 54 17.42 -31.33 -24.05
N ALA A 55 16.91 -32.54 -23.86
CA ALA A 55 15.50 -32.74 -23.59
C ALA A 55 15.10 -32.12 -22.24
N TRP A 56 15.96 -32.27 -21.22
CA TRP A 56 15.75 -31.64 -19.91
C TRP A 56 15.70 -30.12 -20.01
N GLY A 57 16.63 -29.49 -20.73
CA GLY A 57 16.62 -28.04 -20.92
C GLY A 57 15.32 -27.56 -21.56
N ARG A 58 14.77 -28.26 -22.54
CA ARG A 58 13.47 -27.93 -23.15
C ARG A 58 12.31 -28.08 -22.19
N THR A 59 12.30 -29.18 -21.41
CA THR A 59 11.29 -29.37 -20.36
C THR A 59 11.37 -28.23 -19.33
N THR A 60 12.55 -27.85 -18.90
CA THR A 60 12.73 -26.72 -17.96
C THR A 60 12.19 -25.40 -18.53
N VAL A 61 12.53 -25.07 -19.78
CA VAL A 61 12.02 -23.84 -20.44
C VAL A 61 10.50 -23.86 -20.53
N PHE A 62 9.90 -24.99 -20.94
CA PHE A 62 8.46 -25.14 -20.99
C PHE A 62 7.83 -24.98 -19.60
N THR A 63 8.43 -25.62 -18.57
CA THR A 63 7.93 -25.51 -17.18
C THR A 63 7.96 -24.07 -16.69
N ILE A 64 9.05 -23.33 -16.95
CA ILE A 64 9.15 -21.91 -16.57
C ILE A 64 8.08 -21.08 -17.29
N ALA A 65 7.91 -21.23 -18.60
CA ALA A 65 6.89 -20.51 -19.37
C ALA A 65 5.47 -20.83 -18.85
N TYR A 66 5.22 -22.09 -18.51
CA TYR A 66 3.94 -22.51 -17.95
C TYR A 66 3.68 -21.95 -16.56
N LEU A 67 4.68 -21.93 -15.67
CA LEU A 67 4.57 -21.32 -14.34
C LEU A 67 4.30 -19.81 -14.42
N LEU A 68 4.99 -19.11 -15.30
CA LEU A 68 4.74 -17.68 -15.53
C LEU A 68 3.30 -17.45 -16.02
N PHE A 69 2.82 -18.26 -16.95
CA PHE A 69 1.44 -18.19 -17.43
C PHE A 69 0.42 -18.44 -16.30
N ILE A 70 0.70 -19.39 -15.39
CA ILE A 70 -0.17 -19.66 -14.23
C ILE A 70 -0.23 -18.46 -13.30
N VAL A 71 0.93 -17.89 -12.95
CA VAL A 71 1.00 -16.70 -12.06
C VAL A 71 0.17 -15.56 -12.65
N GLU A 72 0.37 -15.22 -13.92
CA GLU A 72 -0.39 -14.16 -14.60
C GLU A 72 -1.90 -14.48 -14.66
N THR A 73 -2.26 -15.73 -14.97
CA THR A 73 -3.68 -16.13 -15.03
C THR A 73 -4.32 -16.11 -13.65
N PHE A 74 -3.58 -16.52 -12.62
CA PHE A 74 -4.05 -16.46 -11.23
C PHE A 74 -4.29 -15.03 -10.79
N THR A 75 -3.31 -14.13 -11.01
CA THR A 75 -3.46 -12.70 -10.65
C THR A 75 -4.63 -12.07 -11.39
N PHE A 76 -4.81 -12.38 -12.67
CA PHE A 76 -5.94 -11.85 -13.43
C PHE A 76 -7.30 -12.38 -12.95
N VAL A 77 -7.42 -13.70 -12.69
CA VAL A 77 -8.69 -14.32 -12.27
C VAL A 77 -9.12 -13.89 -10.87
N PHE A 78 -8.17 -13.70 -9.94
CA PHE A 78 -8.48 -13.42 -8.55
C PHE A 78 -8.35 -11.94 -8.17
N PHE A 79 -7.58 -11.15 -8.92
CA PHE A 79 -7.31 -9.74 -8.62
C PHE A 79 -7.59 -8.81 -9.79
N GLU A 80 -8.09 -9.34 -10.93
CA GLU A 80 -8.37 -8.58 -12.16
C GLU A 80 -7.18 -7.74 -12.68
N SER A 81 -5.96 -8.11 -12.28
CA SER A 81 -4.72 -7.42 -12.60
C SER A 81 -3.68 -8.36 -13.20
N ARG A 82 -2.81 -7.82 -14.06
CA ARG A 82 -1.62 -8.52 -14.53
C ARG A 82 -0.54 -8.53 -13.46
N PHE A 83 0.43 -9.44 -13.62
CA PHE A 83 1.65 -9.41 -12.81
C PHE A 83 2.51 -8.21 -13.21
N ASP A 84 2.46 -7.16 -12.43
CA ASP A 84 3.11 -5.86 -12.63
C ASP A 84 4.05 -5.51 -11.45
N PRO A 85 4.73 -4.34 -11.47
CA PRO A 85 5.56 -3.90 -10.35
C PRO A 85 4.80 -3.80 -9.02
N GLY A 86 3.51 -3.45 -9.05
CA GLY A 86 2.66 -3.36 -7.85
C GLY A 86 2.45 -4.73 -7.22
N ILE A 87 2.07 -5.74 -8.00
CA ILE A 87 1.90 -7.13 -7.54
C ILE A 87 3.21 -7.70 -7.00
N LEU A 88 4.35 -7.47 -7.69
CA LEU A 88 5.65 -7.91 -7.18
C LEU A 88 5.99 -7.23 -5.85
N THR A 89 5.74 -5.93 -5.74
CA THR A 89 5.94 -5.17 -4.50
C THR A 89 5.07 -5.74 -3.38
N LEU A 90 3.79 -5.99 -3.64
CA LEU A 90 2.87 -6.59 -2.68
C LEU A 90 3.37 -7.95 -2.18
N ILE A 91 3.79 -8.84 -3.09
CA ILE A 91 4.36 -10.15 -2.71
C ILE A 91 5.60 -10.00 -1.82
N LEU A 92 6.48 -9.06 -2.15
CA LEU A 92 7.72 -8.83 -1.40
C LEU A 92 7.48 -8.17 -0.03
N GLN A 93 6.39 -7.42 0.11
CA GLN A 93 5.99 -6.75 1.34
C GLN A 93 5.17 -7.64 2.27
N THR A 94 4.54 -8.70 1.74
CA THR A 94 3.67 -9.59 2.50
C THR A 94 4.42 -10.28 3.64
N ASN A 95 3.94 -10.13 4.85
CA ASN A 95 4.49 -10.77 6.05
C ASN A 95 3.94 -12.20 6.26
N GLY A 96 4.55 -12.97 7.18
CA GLY A 96 4.19 -14.38 7.40
C GLY A 96 2.73 -14.59 7.82
N ARG A 97 2.11 -13.62 8.50
CA ARG A 97 0.69 -13.65 8.87
C ARG A 97 -0.19 -13.44 7.66
N GLU A 98 0.07 -12.42 6.87
CA GLU A 98 -0.66 -12.14 5.63
C GLU A 98 -0.55 -13.30 4.64
N VAL A 99 0.64 -13.93 4.52
CA VAL A 99 0.81 -15.18 3.75
C VAL A 99 -0.17 -16.24 4.24
N SER A 100 -0.26 -16.46 5.55
CA SER A 100 -1.19 -17.46 6.12
C SER A 100 -2.65 -17.10 5.84
N GLU A 101 -3.03 -15.83 6.00
CA GLU A 101 -4.37 -15.32 5.72
C GLU A 101 -4.71 -15.47 4.21
N PHE A 102 -3.77 -15.13 3.33
CA PHE A 102 -3.89 -15.30 1.88
C PHE A 102 -4.13 -16.77 1.50
N PHE A 103 -3.31 -17.68 2.02
CA PHE A 103 -3.50 -19.11 1.75
C PHE A 103 -4.86 -19.63 2.21
N GLN A 104 -5.33 -19.21 3.40
CA GLN A 104 -6.62 -19.64 3.93
C GLN A 104 -7.81 -19.06 3.14
N THR A 105 -7.70 -17.81 2.69
CA THR A 105 -8.78 -17.12 1.99
C THR A 105 -8.87 -17.52 0.52
N TYR A 106 -7.74 -17.54 -0.18
CA TYR A 106 -7.71 -17.73 -1.63
C TYR A 106 -7.28 -19.13 -2.07
N VAL A 107 -6.24 -19.72 -1.46
CA VAL A 107 -5.65 -20.96 -1.95
C VAL A 107 -6.48 -22.19 -1.54
N TRP A 108 -6.96 -22.23 -0.31
CA TRP A 108 -7.76 -23.34 0.21
C TRP A 108 -9.24 -23.30 -0.17
N SER A 109 -9.65 -22.36 -1.04
CA SER A 109 -11.02 -22.35 -1.56
C SER A 109 -11.24 -23.50 -2.54
N ALA A 110 -12.46 -24.04 -2.60
CA ALA A 110 -12.81 -25.10 -3.53
C ALA A 110 -12.57 -24.69 -5.00
N GLY A 111 -12.85 -23.44 -5.35
CA GLY A 111 -12.61 -22.87 -6.68
C GLY A 111 -11.14 -22.88 -7.06
N THR A 112 -10.28 -22.42 -6.16
CA THR A 112 -8.82 -22.40 -6.40
C THR A 112 -8.24 -23.81 -6.49
N LEU A 113 -8.69 -24.73 -5.65
CA LEU A 113 -8.24 -26.13 -5.73
C LEU A 113 -8.63 -26.78 -7.06
N LEU A 114 -9.85 -26.52 -7.56
CA LEU A 114 -10.28 -26.96 -8.89
C LEU A 114 -9.44 -26.31 -10.00
N PHE A 115 -9.18 -25.02 -9.91
CA PHE A 115 -8.30 -24.31 -10.84
C PHE A 115 -6.90 -24.93 -10.87
N LEU A 116 -6.27 -25.16 -9.72
CA LEU A 116 -4.94 -25.79 -9.62
C LEU A 116 -4.93 -27.22 -10.16
N ALA A 117 -5.99 -28.00 -9.90
CA ALA A 117 -6.14 -29.36 -10.45
C ALA A 117 -6.26 -29.34 -11.98
N ALA A 118 -7.07 -28.43 -12.53
CA ALA A 118 -7.21 -28.26 -13.98
C ALA A 118 -5.88 -27.85 -14.63
N VAL A 119 -5.19 -26.89 -14.03
CA VAL A 119 -3.86 -26.42 -14.47
C VAL A 119 -2.84 -27.58 -14.44
N ALA A 120 -2.79 -28.37 -13.37
CA ALA A 120 -1.90 -29.52 -13.28
C ALA A 120 -2.21 -30.58 -14.35
N ALA A 121 -3.49 -30.85 -14.62
CA ALA A 121 -3.92 -31.77 -15.65
C ALA A 121 -3.53 -31.30 -17.07
N VAL A 122 -3.73 -30.01 -17.36
CA VAL A 122 -3.31 -29.36 -18.63
C VAL A 122 -1.79 -29.41 -18.78
N TYR A 123 -1.03 -29.12 -17.72
CA TYR A 123 0.42 -29.24 -17.73
C TYR A 123 0.88 -30.68 -18.09
N GLY A 124 0.33 -31.68 -17.41
CA GLY A 124 0.64 -33.10 -17.69
C GLY A 124 0.31 -33.50 -19.12
N LEU A 125 -0.85 -33.08 -19.64
CA LEU A 125 -1.26 -33.31 -21.01
C LEU A 125 -0.32 -32.67 -22.03
N LEU A 126 0.05 -31.39 -21.80
CA LEU A 126 0.98 -30.66 -22.67
C LEU A 126 2.39 -31.30 -22.64
N LEU A 127 2.89 -31.73 -21.50
CA LEU A 127 4.15 -32.48 -21.41
C LEU A 127 4.10 -33.79 -22.19
N TRP A 128 2.98 -34.49 -22.11
CA TRP A 128 2.78 -35.74 -22.86
C TRP A 128 2.76 -35.49 -24.37
N ILE A 129 2.06 -34.45 -24.84
CA ILE A 129 1.94 -34.09 -26.27
C ILE A 129 3.28 -33.56 -26.82
N LEU A 130 3.93 -32.65 -26.08
CA LEU A 130 5.11 -31.91 -26.55
C LEU A 130 6.41 -32.73 -26.54
N ARG A 131 6.50 -33.84 -25.84
CA ARG A 131 7.65 -34.77 -25.70
C ARG A 131 8.92 -34.26 -26.39
N PRO A 132 9.79 -33.49 -25.73
CA PRO A 132 10.88 -32.75 -26.37
C PRO A 132 11.87 -33.70 -27.07
N ALA A 133 12.02 -33.56 -28.39
CA ALA A 133 12.93 -34.34 -29.21
C ALA A 133 14.28 -33.59 -29.38
N ARG A 134 15.35 -34.37 -29.58
CA ARG A 134 16.70 -33.85 -29.81
C ARG A 134 16.88 -33.53 -31.29
N ASN A 135 16.94 -32.23 -31.69
CA ASN A 135 16.99 -31.83 -33.12
C ASN A 135 18.08 -30.80 -33.39
N ARG A 136 18.51 -30.73 -34.68
CA ARG A 136 19.39 -29.64 -35.16
C ARG A 136 18.54 -28.41 -35.46
N VAL A 137 18.85 -27.31 -34.78
CA VAL A 137 18.17 -26.00 -34.91
C VAL A 137 19.04 -25.07 -35.72
N LYS A 138 18.46 -24.40 -36.71
CA LYS A 138 19.14 -23.35 -37.49
C LYS A 138 19.14 -22.01 -36.72
N LEU A 139 20.17 -21.21 -36.88
CA LEU A 139 20.30 -19.92 -36.18
C LEU A 139 19.47 -18.80 -36.81
N TRP A 140 19.19 -18.85 -38.11
CA TRP A 140 18.52 -17.75 -38.81
C TRP A 140 17.15 -17.34 -38.23
N PRO A 141 16.26 -18.23 -37.75
CA PRO A 141 15.02 -17.78 -37.14
C PRO A 141 15.22 -16.96 -35.88
N VAL A 142 16.29 -17.27 -35.11
CA VAL A 142 16.67 -16.48 -33.92
C VAL A 142 17.12 -15.07 -34.34
N LEU A 143 17.93 -14.96 -35.39
CA LEU A 143 18.41 -13.66 -35.90
C LEU A 143 17.26 -12.79 -36.42
N VAL A 144 16.32 -13.38 -37.18
CA VAL A 144 15.14 -12.65 -37.66
C VAL A 144 14.27 -12.18 -36.49
N SER A 145 14.00 -13.06 -35.50
CA SER A 145 13.21 -12.67 -34.34
C SER A 145 13.90 -11.61 -33.48
N ALA A 146 15.24 -11.58 -33.41
CA ALA A 146 16.01 -10.54 -32.73
C ALA A 146 15.79 -9.15 -33.37
N VAL A 147 15.78 -9.07 -34.69
CA VAL A 147 15.50 -7.80 -35.40
C VAL A 147 14.08 -7.31 -35.08
N LEU A 148 13.10 -8.22 -35.14
CA LEU A 148 11.71 -7.87 -34.81
C LEU A 148 11.55 -7.47 -33.34
N PHE A 149 12.26 -8.13 -32.41
CA PHE A 149 12.29 -7.78 -31.00
C PHE A 149 12.84 -6.36 -30.77
N ILE A 150 13.94 -5.99 -31.44
CA ILE A 150 14.52 -4.63 -31.34
C ILE A 150 13.48 -3.59 -31.79
N VAL A 151 12.69 -3.86 -32.83
CA VAL A 151 11.62 -2.95 -33.27
C VAL A 151 10.57 -2.73 -32.17
N THR A 152 10.26 -3.74 -31.35
CA THR A 152 9.30 -3.59 -30.24
C THR A 152 9.83 -2.75 -29.07
N LEU A 153 11.13 -2.49 -29.01
CA LEU A 153 11.76 -1.64 -27.99
C LEU A 153 11.92 -0.18 -28.41
N LEU A 154 11.61 0.15 -29.67
CA LEU A 154 11.68 1.54 -30.14
C LEU A 154 10.56 2.37 -29.49
N PRO A 155 10.81 3.66 -29.18
CA PRO A 155 9.78 4.57 -28.70
C PRO A 155 8.79 4.89 -29.85
N LEU A 156 7.76 4.09 -29.95
CA LEU A 156 6.69 4.27 -30.94
C LEU A 156 5.57 5.14 -30.35
N PRO A 157 4.82 5.90 -31.18
CA PRO A 157 3.74 6.77 -30.71
C PRO A 157 2.51 6.02 -30.20
N PHE A 158 2.59 4.70 -30.12
CA PHE A 158 1.55 3.82 -29.58
C PHE A 158 2.18 2.77 -28.68
N PRO A 159 1.53 2.38 -27.59
CA PRO A 159 2.06 1.38 -26.67
C PRO A 159 2.15 0.01 -27.35
N ILE A 160 3.31 -0.63 -27.27
CA ILE A 160 3.49 -2.05 -27.62
C ILE A 160 3.45 -2.83 -26.32
N GLY A 161 2.54 -3.80 -26.25
CA GLY A 161 2.37 -4.62 -25.07
C GLY A 161 3.61 -5.42 -24.72
N GLN A 162 3.88 -5.52 -23.43
CA GLN A 162 4.98 -6.31 -22.90
C GLN A 162 4.53 -7.75 -22.67
N ASN A 163 5.41 -8.72 -22.87
CA ASN A 163 5.16 -10.10 -22.46
C ASN A 163 5.52 -10.29 -20.98
N THR A 164 5.07 -11.39 -20.40
CA THR A 164 5.30 -11.72 -18.98
C THR A 164 6.77 -11.67 -18.55
N VAL A 165 7.72 -12.00 -19.43
CA VAL A 165 9.16 -11.95 -19.09
C VAL A 165 9.63 -10.50 -18.98
N ASN A 166 9.23 -9.63 -19.90
CA ASN A 166 9.58 -8.20 -19.84
C ASN A 166 8.91 -7.51 -18.65
N GLU A 167 7.66 -7.81 -18.36
CA GLU A 167 6.96 -7.31 -17.16
C GLU A 167 7.71 -7.70 -15.88
N LEU A 168 8.13 -8.96 -15.77
CA LEU A 168 8.93 -9.41 -14.64
C LEU A 168 10.26 -8.64 -14.53
N VAL A 169 10.99 -8.44 -15.64
CA VAL A 169 12.26 -7.70 -15.65
C VAL A 169 12.03 -6.23 -15.26
N MET A 170 10.98 -5.60 -15.79
CA MET A 170 10.62 -4.22 -15.44
C MET A 170 10.23 -4.11 -13.98
N SER A 171 9.44 -5.06 -13.46
CA SER A 171 9.05 -5.11 -12.05
C SER A 171 10.25 -5.23 -11.12
N VAL A 172 11.22 -6.10 -11.43
CA VAL A 172 12.46 -6.23 -10.66
C VAL A 172 13.29 -4.93 -10.73
N SER A 173 13.40 -4.32 -11.91
CA SER A 173 14.13 -3.05 -12.06
C SER A 173 13.50 -1.91 -11.27
N PHE A 174 12.18 -1.82 -11.26
CA PHE A 174 11.43 -0.83 -10.48
C PHE A 174 11.67 -1.00 -8.98
N VAL A 175 11.60 -2.23 -8.47
CA VAL A 175 11.88 -2.52 -7.06
C VAL A 175 13.33 -2.18 -6.69
N GLN A 176 14.30 -2.45 -7.58
CA GLN A 176 15.70 -2.07 -7.35
C GLN A 176 15.90 -0.55 -7.31
N GLN A 177 15.19 0.20 -8.15
CA GLN A 177 15.25 1.66 -8.18
C GLN A 177 14.82 2.26 -6.83
N LYS A 178 13.75 1.72 -6.20
CA LYS A 178 13.30 2.14 -4.87
C LYS A 178 14.41 2.08 -3.82
N HIS A 179 15.28 1.09 -3.88
CA HIS A 179 16.43 1.00 -2.96
C HIS A 179 17.51 2.07 -3.17
N GLY A 180 17.64 2.61 -4.39
CA GLY A 180 18.56 3.72 -4.68
C GLY A 180 18.21 5.00 -3.90
N GLU A 181 16.94 5.22 -3.60
CA GLU A 181 16.45 6.39 -2.87
C GLU A 181 16.90 6.43 -1.40
N ILE A 182 17.25 5.29 -0.80
CA ILE A 182 17.80 5.22 0.57
C ILE A 182 19.08 6.06 0.70
N ALA A 183 19.92 6.08 -0.33
CA ALA A 183 21.14 6.90 -0.33
C ALA A 183 20.82 8.40 -0.31
N LEU A 184 19.78 8.81 -1.07
CA LEU A 184 19.31 10.20 -1.10
C LEU A 184 18.67 10.59 0.24
N MET A 185 17.91 9.69 0.88
CA MET A 185 17.37 9.93 2.22
C MET A 185 18.47 10.14 3.28
N LYS A 186 19.56 9.36 3.21
CA LYS A 186 20.70 9.54 4.12
C LYS A 186 21.34 10.91 3.94
N GLN A 187 21.57 11.33 2.69
CA GLN A 187 22.10 12.65 2.40
C GLN A 187 21.14 13.75 2.88
N ALA A 188 19.85 13.62 2.61
CA ALA A 188 18.84 14.58 3.05
C ALA A 188 18.79 14.73 4.59
N ILE A 189 19.01 13.66 5.36
CA ILE A 189 19.13 13.74 6.82
C ILE A 189 20.31 14.64 7.22
N ASP A 190 21.47 14.50 6.57
CA ASP A 190 22.65 15.31 6.89
C ASP A 190 22.41 16.79 6.60
N ASP A 191 21.69 17.09 5.53
CA ASP A 191 21.40 18.45 5.04
C ASP A 191 20.27 19.18 5.80
N ILE A 192 19.59 18.55 6.78
CA ILE A 192 18.57 19.20 7.60
C ILE A 192 19.20 20.26 8.50
N GLU A 193 18.74 21.50 8.39
CA GLU A 193 19.08 22.62 9.26
C GLU A 193 17.83 23.12 10.00
N VAL A 194 17.80 22.96 11.32
CA VAL A 194 16.70 23.43 12.17
C VAL A 194 16.99 24.85 12.62
N TYR A 195 16.07 25.79 12.37
CA TYR A 195 16.19 27.19 12.68
C TYR A 195 15.53 27.58 14.00
N ALA A 196 14.41 26.93 14.36
CA ALA A 196 13.69 27.20 15.58
C ALA A 196 12.95 25.95 16.09
N TYR A 197 12.84 25.83 17.39
CA TYR A 197 12.01 24.89 18.13
C TYR A 197 11.70 25.45 19.53
N PRO A 198 10.57 25.06 20.18
CA PRO A 198 10.18 25.61 21.48
C PRO A 198 11.06 25.07 22.62
N GLU A 199 11.05 25.76 23.74
CA GLU A 199 11.60 25.24 25.00
C GLU A 199 10.86 23.94 25.37
N LYS A 200 11.55 23.07 26.11
CA LYS A 200 11.03 21.71 26.37
C LYS A 200 9.65 21.71 27.03
N GLU A 201 9.48 22.57 28.03
CA GLU A 201 8.25 22.68 28.82
C GLU A 201 7.07 23.29 28.05
N GLN A 202 7.34 23.92 26.91
CA GLN A 202 6.34 24.53 26.03
C GLN A 202 5.97 23.63 24.85
N ALA A 203 6.71 22.55 24.65
CA ALA A 203 6.48 21.64 23.54
C ALA A 203 5.49 20.55 23.95
N PRO A 204 4.41 20.29 23.19
CA PRO A 204 3.44 19.26 23.53
C PRO A 204 4.00 17.84 23.32
N VAL A 205 3.26 16.86 23.81
CA VAL A 205 3.35 15.48 23.38
C VAL A 205 2.49 15.33 22.13
N ILE A 206 3.09 14.98 21.01
CA ILE A 206 2.39 14.76 19.74
C ILE A 206 2.26 13.26 19.52
N VAL A 207 1.07 12.82 19.11
CA VAL A 207 0.80 11.43 18.76
C VAL A 207 0.20 11.39 17.36
N LEU A 208 0.90 10.75 16.43
CA LEU A 208 0.38 10.45 15.09
C LEU A 208 -0.08 9.00 15.06
N VAL A 209 -1.36 8.76 14.87
CA VAL A 209 -1.94 7.43 14.71
C VAL A 209 -2.29 7.24 13.23
N ILE A 210 -1.64 6.29 12.60
CA ILE A 210 -1.86 5.90 11.20
C ILE A 210 -2.78 4.67 11.23
N GLY A 211 -4.02 4.84 10.78
CA GLY A 211 -4.97 3.76 10.54
C GLY A 211 -4.72 3.12 9.18
N GLU A 212 -5.46 2.08 8.88
CA GLU A 212 -5.31 1.25 7.69
C GLU A 212 -6.68 0.96 7.08
N SER A 213 -6.83 1.20 5.76
CA SER A 213 -8.00 0.80 4.97
C SER A 213 -9.35 1.32 5.51
N PHE A 214 -9.39 2.55 6.07
CA PHE A 214 -10.61 3.07 6.70
C PHE A 214 -11.47 3.86 5.71
N ASN A 215 -12.53 3.23 5.21
CA ASN A 215 -13.58 3.92 4.49
C ASN A 215 -14.39 4.80 5.46
N ARG A 216 -14.28 6.11 5.31
CA ARG A 216 -14.95 7.06 6.22
C ARG A 216 -16.47 6.99 6.17
N THR A 217 -17.07 6.49 5.06
CA THR A 217 -18.53 6.36 4.93
C THR A 217 -19.10 5.27 5.82
N HIS A 218 -18.29 4.40 6.39
CA HIS A 218 -18.62 3.41 7.41
C HIS A 218 -18.38 3.89 8.85
N SER A 219 -18.17 5.20 9.05
CA SER A 219 -18.02 5.80 10.38
C SER A 219 -19.24 6.65 10.75
N SER A 220 -19.81 6.41 11.94
CA SER A 220 -20.90 7.25 12.47
C SER A 220 -20.50 8.69 12.70
N LEU A 221 -19.19 9.00 12.90
CA LEU A 221 -18.67 10.37 12.90
C LEU A 221 -18.93 11.14 11.61
N TYR A 222 -19.04 10.45 10.48
CA TYR A 222 -19.29 11.00 9.15
C TYR A 222 -20.71 10.72 8.65
N GLY A 223 -21.61 10.25 9.54
CA GLY A 223 -23.03 10.10 9.25
C GLY A 223 -23.49 8.69 8.88
N TYR A 224 -22.64 7.67 9.06
CA TYR A 224 -23.06 6.28 8.91
C TYR A 224 -24.15 5.91 9.92
N SER A 225 -25.08 5.06 9.50
CA SER A 225 -26.28 4.75 10.29
C SER A 225 -26.03 3.84 11.49
N LEU A 226 -24.99 2.99 11.43
CA LEU A 226 -24.60 2.13 12.54
C LEU A 226 -23.61 2.86 13.45
N GLU A 227 -23.70 2.59 14.76
CA GLU A 227 -22.87 3.21 15.79
C GLU A 227 -21.46 2.61 15.80
N THR A 228 -20.65 2.99 14.80
CA THR A 228 -19.29 2.45 14.60
C THR A 228 -18.19 3.26 15.29
N SER A 229 -18.49 4.48 15.80
CA SER A 229 -17.47 5.36 16.40
C SER A 229 -17.94 6.01 17.72
N PRO A 230 -18.54 5.25 18.68
CA PRO A 230 -19.18 5.82 19.88
C PRO A 230 -18.21 6.52 20.84
N MET A 231 -16.93 6.07 20.90
CA MET A 231 -15.94 6.70 21.78
C MET A 231 -15.50 8.05 21.24
N MET A 232 -15.25 8.14 19.93
CA MET A 232 -14.87 9.40 19.28
C MET A 232 -16.05 10.39 19.24
N GLU A 233 -17.28 9.93 19.10
CA GLU A 233 -18.47 10.78 19.22
C GLU A 233 -18.57 11.42 20.60
N ARG A 234 -18.25 10.68 21.65
CA ARG A 234 -18.20 11.22 23.02
C ARG A 234 -17.13 12.30 23.16
N GLU A 235 -15.90 12.04 22.69
CA GLU A 235 -14.82 13.03 22.74
C GLU A 235 -15.15 14.28 21.92
N ARG A 236 -15.88 14.12 20.80
CA ARG A 236 -16.39 15.22 20.00
C ARG A 236 -17.45 16.04 20.77
N ALA A 237 -18.40 15.36 21.41
CA ALA A 237 -19.45 16.00 22.20
C ALA A 237 -18.90 16.77 23.41
N GLU A 238 -17.78 16.31 23.97
CA GLU A 238 -17.05 16.97 25.07
C GLU A 238 -16.10 18.08 24.60
N GLY A 239 -16.04 18.38 23.29
CA GLY A 239 -15.28 19.48 22.70
C GLY A 239 -13.76 19.21 22.58
N ARG A 240 -13.31 17.98 22.81
CA ARG A 240 -11.89 17.59 22.72
C ARG A 240 -11.49 17.06 21.35
N LEU A 241 -12.44 16.63 20.52
CA LEU A 241 -12.18 16.05 19.21
C LEU A 241 -12.68 16.98 18.10
N THR A 242 -11.80 17.29 17.16
CA THR A 242 -12.10 17.95 15.88
C THR A 242 -12.08 16.92 14.77
N VAL A 243 -13.17 16.79 14.01
CA VAL A 243 -13.32 15.89 12.86
C VAL A 243 -13.13 16.70 11.58
N PHE A 244 -12.15 16.34 10.77
CA PHE A 244 -11.90 16.97 9.47
C PHE A 244 -12.80 16.33 8.40
N THR A 245 -13.41 17.16 7.56
CA THR A 245 -14.45 16.70 6.63
C THR A 245 -13.99 16.55 5.18
N ASP A 246 -12.82 17.07 4.81
CA ASP A 246 -12.32 17.09 3.43
C ASP A 246 -10.83 16.74 3.38
N VAL A 247 -10.50 15.47 3.66
CA VAL A 247 -9.13 14.97 3.68
C VAL A 247 -8.94 13.86 2.65
N HIS A 248 -7.94 13.99 1.81
CA HIS A 248 -7.63 13.08 0.73
C HIS A 248 -6.24 12.46 0.87
N THR A 249 -6.10 11.21 0.47
CA THR A 249 -4.81 10.55 0.28
C THR A 249 -4.47 10.52 -1.21
N PRO A 250 -3.20 10.67 -1.61
CA PRO A 250 -2.81 10.59 -3.03
C PRO A 250 -2.67 9.16 -3.56
N THR A 251 -2.89 8.14 -2.72
CA THR A 251 -2.61 6.74 -3.07
C THR A 251 -3.58 5.79 -2.39
N ASN A 252 -3.80 4.63 -3.01
CA ASN A 252 -4.58 3.52 -2.48
C ASN A 252 -3.72 2.40 -1.86
N GLY A 253 -2.41 2.61 -1.71
CA GLY A 253 -1.48 1.59 -1.21
C GLY A 253 -0.67 2.05 0.00
N THR A 254 -0.60 1.21 1.04
CA THR A 254 0.05 1.50 2.32
C THR A 254 1.53 1.90 2.17
N ASP A 255 2.32 1.21 1.30
CA ASP A 255 3.75 1.53 1.11
C ASP A 255 3.97 2.98 0.63
N TYR A 256 3.14 3.43 -0.30
CA TYR A 256 3.24 4.80 -0.81
C TYR A 256 2.66 5.82 0.18
N ALA A 257 1.57 5.47 0.86
CA ALA A 257 1.01 6.32 1.91
C ALA A 257 2.06 6.54 3.03
N MET A 258 2.76 5.48 3.44
CA MET A 258 3.85 5.59 4.42
C MET A 258 4.97 6.52 3.94
N ARG A 259 5.32 6.49 2.63
CA ARG A 259 6.31 7.43 2.09
C ARG A 259 5.85 8.87 2.19
N TYR A 260 4.60 9.17 1.84
CA TYR A 260 4.04 10.51 1.98
C TYR A 260 3.98 10.97 3.43
N LEU A 261 3.58 10.10 4.36
CA LEU A 261 3.45 10.43 5.77
C LEU A 261 4.80 10.63 6.49
N PHE A 262 5.86 9.95 6.03
CA PHE A 262 7.18 10.01 6.67
C PHE A 262 8.18 10.94 5.97
N THR A 263 7.90 11.40 4.76
CA THR A 263 8.79 12.27 4.00
C THR A 263 8.11 13.59 3.61
N LEU A 264 8.86 14.52 3.06
CA LEU A 264 8.30 15.77 2.51
C LEU A 264 7.90 15.63 1.02
N LYS A 265 7.71 14.41 0.56
CA LYS A 265 7.24 14.16 -0.80
C LYS A 265 5.82 14.70 -0.97
N GLY A 266 5.67 15.74 -1.78
CA GLY A 266 4.34 16.24 -2.17
C GLY A 266 3.68 15.38 -3.24
N CYS A 267 2.36 15.50 -3.36
CA CYS A 267 1.57 14.86 -4.43
C CYS A 267 1.39 15.73 -5.68
N GLU A 268 1.96 16.94 -5.71
CA GLU A 268 1.67 17.96 -6.72
C GLU A 268 2.58 17.89 -7.95
N THR A 269 3.74 17.28 -7.86
CA THR A 269 4.73 17.32 -8.95
C THR A 269 5.59 16.06 -9.04
N ASP A 270 5.82 15.61 -10.27
CA ASP A 270 6.92 14.72 -10.67
C ASP A 270 8.30 15.41 -10.56
N GLN A 271 8.38 16.61 -10.01
CA GLN A 271 9.65 17.32 -9.93
C GLN A 271 10.51 16.72 -8.84
N ALA A 272 11.69 16.26 -9.23
CA ALA A 272 12.73 15.71 -8.36
C ALA A 272 13.39 16.83 -7.52
N ASP A 273 12.65 17.44 -6.61
CA ASP A 273 13.22 18.24 -5.55
C ASP A 273 13.86 17.32 -4.50
N SER A 274 15.08 17.59 -4.09
CA SER A 274 15.81 16.83 -3.07
C SER A 274 15.07 16.82 -1.72
N SER A 275 14.22 17.81 -1.44
CA SER A 275 13.39 17.87 -0.23
C SER A 275 12.47 16.67 -0.06
N GLN A 276 12.02 16.03 -1.17
CA GLN A 276 11.17 14.83 -1.12
C GLN A 276 11.79 13.65 -0.35
N TYR A 277 13.09 13.65 -0.14
CA TYR A 277 13.81 12.62 0.61
C TYR A 277 14.03 12.95 2.08
N VAL A 278 13.66 14.18 2.52
CA VAL A 278 13.75 14.58 3.92
C VAL A 278 12.73 13.80 4.74
N LEU A 279 13.21 13.15 5.80
CA LEU A 279 12.38 12.35 6.69
C LEU A 279 11.86 13.20 7.86
N MET A 280 10.54 13.29 7.99
CA MET A 280 9.87 14.03 9.08
C MET A 280 10.38 13.64 10.48
N PRO A 281 10.55 12.34 10.83
CA PRO A 281 11.09 11.97 12.13
C PRO A 281 12.53 12.47 12.36
N ALA A 282 13.36 12.54 11.32
CA ALA A 282 14.72 13.06 11.43
C ALA A 282 14.74 14.56 11.71
N VAL A 283 13.82 15.33 11.11
CA VAL A 283 13.63 16.76 11.45
C VAL A 283 13.25 16.91 12.92
N MET A 284 12.28 16.13 13.40
CA MET A 284 11.86 16.15 14.80
C MET A 284 13.00 15.77 15.76
N LYS A 285 13.82 14.78 15.41
CA LYS A 285 15.03 14.43 16.18
C LYS A 285 16.04 15.55 16.23
N LYS A 286 16.32 16.24 15.10
CA LYS A 286 17.21 17.39 15.07
C LYS A 286 16.65 18.59 15.84
N ALA A 287 15.33 18.70 15.98
CA ALA A 287 14.64 19.65 16.87
C ALA A 287 14.54 19.17 18.33
N HIS A 288 15.31 18.16 18.70
CA HIS A 288 15.41 17.58 20.05
C HIS A 288 14.12 16.93 20.57
N TYR A 289 13.19 16.51 19.70
CA TYR A 289 12.06 15.70 20.09
C TYR A 289 12.53 14.26 20.36
N GLY A 290 12.01 13.64 21.42
CA GLY A 290 12.03 12.19 21.55
C GLY A 290 11.07 11.59 20.53
N VAL A 291 11.51 10.62 19.73
CA VAL A 291 10.66 10.01 18.67
C VAL A 291 10.56 8.49 18.88
N ALA A 292 9.33 7.99 19.05
CA ALA A 292 9.04 6.58 19.16
C ALA A 292 8.11 6.13 18.02
N TYR A 293 8.39 4.99 17.41
CA TYR A 293 7.57 4.39 16.36
C TYR A 293 7.10 2.99 16.76
N PHE A 294 5.78 2.82 16.79
CA PHE A 294 5.08 1.59 17.15
C PHE A 294 4.31 1.11 15.92
N ASP A 295 4.67 -0.05 15.39
CA ASP A 295 4.10 -0.60 14.18
C ASP A 295 3.53 -2.00 14.43
N ASN A 296 2.21 -2.16 14.27
CA ASN A 296 1.55 -3.45 14.42
C ASN A 296 1.43 -4.24 13.11
N GLN A 297 1.94 -3.70 12.02
CA GLN A 297 1.97 -4.40 10.73
C GLN A 297 3.36 -4.98 10.47
N TYR A 298 4.40 -4.17 10.61
CA TYR A 298 5.77 -4.55 10.27
C TYR A 298 6.74 -4.22 11.39
N THR A 299 7.60 -5.16 11.72
CA THR A 299 8.73 -4.90 12.62
C THR A 299 10.00 -4.71 11.80
N ARG A 300 10.97 -3.99 12.36
CA ARG A 300 12.28 -3.84 11.74
C ARG A 300 12.86 -5.24 11.47
N SER A 301 13.02 -5.59 10.20
CA SER A 301 13.74 -6.80 9.83
C SER A 301 15.22 -6.64 10.21
N SER A 302 15.88 -7.74 10.59
CA SER A 302 17.28 -7.73 11.02
C SER A 302 18.28 -7.47 9.87
N GLY A 303 17.95 -6.51 8.98
CA GLY A 303 18.87 -5.84 8.08
C GLY A 303 19.50 -6.72 7.01
N GLY A 304 18.72 -7.39 6.19
CA GLY A 304 19.20 -7.92 4.92
C GLY A 304 19.20 -6.83 3.83
N SER A 305 20.12 -6.94 2.86
CA SER A 305 20.14 -6.08 1.66
C SER A 305 18.92 -6.27 0.73
N LEU A 306 17.94 -7.06 1.13
CA LEU A 306 16.72 -7.43 0.42
C LEU A 306 15.47 -7.25 1.32
N ASP A 307 15.40 -6.15 2.06
CA ASP A 307 14.20 -5.78 2.82
C ASP A 307 13.28 -4.97 1.90
N TYR A 308 12.11 -5.51 1.62
CA TYR A 308 11.05 -4.88 0.81
C TYR A 308 9.75 -4.70 1.60
N SER A 309 9.78 -4.89 2.94
CA SER A 309 8.60 -4.69 3.80
C SER A 309 8.05 -3.27 3.66
N CYS A 310 6.78 -3.08 3.94
CA CYS A 310 6.17 -1.75 4.00
C CYS A 310 6.97 -0.87 4.97
N GLY A 311 7.35 0.33 4.53
CA GLY A 311 8.22 1.20 5.31
C GLY A 311 9.70 0.74 5.38
N TYR A 312 10.14 -0.17 4.49
CA TYR A 312 11.53 -0.67 4.44
C TYR A 312 12.59 0.43 4.46
N PHE A 313 12.28 1.61 3.89
CA PHE A 313 13.18 2.76 3.85
C PHE A 313 13.53 3.32 5.25
N LEU A 314 12.74 2.99 6.27
CA LEU A 314 13.01 3.35 7.68
C LEU A 314 13.91 2.33 8.40
N ASN A 315 14.19 1.18 7.80
CA ASN A 315 14.90 0.06 8.45
C ASN A 315 16.44 0.16 8.40
N PRO A 316 17.10 0.80 7.39
CA PRO A 316 18.54 0.94 7.38
C PRO A 316 19.05 1.59 8.67
N THR A 317 20.11 1.02 9.26
CA THR A 317 20.59 1.42 10.59
C THR A 317 20.82 2.92 10.70
N TYR A 318 21.47 3.55 9.71
CA TYR A 318 21.68 4.99 9.70
C TYR A 318 20.37 5.77 9.81
N ILE A 319 19.38 5.46 8.97
CA ILE A 319 18.06 6.14 8.97
C ILE A 319 17.34 5.89 10.29
N ASN A 320 17.27 4.63 10.73
CA ASN A 320 16.62 4.27 11.99
C ASN A 320 17.17 5.07 13.17
N ASP A 321 18.50 5.14 13.30
CA ASP A 321 19.15 5.77 14.45
C ASP A 321 19.02 7.30 14.43
N HIS A 322 18.84 7.92 13.24
CA HIS A 322 18.59 9.35 13.10
C HIS A 322 17.11 9.73 13.16
N CYS A 323 16.20 8.75 13.05
CA CYS A 323 14.75 8.99 13.08
C CYS A 323 14.09 8.61 14.42
N PHE A 324 14.57 7.57 15.12
CA PHE A 324 13.84 6.98 16.23
C PHE A 324 14.71 6.73 17.46
N ASP A 325 14.17 6.99 18.65
CA ASP A 325 14.73 6.57 19.94
C ASP A 325 14.22 5.18 20.33
N TYR A 326 13.01 4.84 19.87
CA TYR A 326 12.39 3.54 20.16
C TYR A 326 11.58 3.03 18.96
N ARG A 327 11.67 1.73 18.71
CA ARG A 327 10.75 0.97 17.84
C ARG A 327 10.42 -0.37 18.49
N ASN A 328 9.17 -0.83 18.35
CA ASN A 328 8.79 -2.17 18.81
C ASN A 328 9.44 -3.27 17.96
N THR A 329 9.59 -4.44 18.57
CA THR A 329 10.18 -5.64 17.94
C THR A 329 9.17 -6.74 17.66
N GLU A 330 7.92 -6.58 18.12
CA GLU A 330 6.86 -7.58 17.97
C GLU A 330 5.55 -6.92 17.56
N THR A 331 4.80 -7.60 16.72
CA THR A 331 3.40 -7.29 16.40
C THR A 331 2.46 -8.14 17.26
N LYS A 332 1.19 -7.77 17.33
CA LYS A 332 0.13 -8.55 17.98
C LYS A 332 -1.03 -8.79 17.01
N GLU A 333 -1.80 -9.83 17.26
CA GLU A 333 -2.94 -10.21 16.42
C GLU A 333 -3.98 -9.10 16.30
N TYR A 334 -4.29 -8.42 17.41
CA TYR A 334 -5.26 -7.33 17.48
C TYR A 334 -4.59 -6.05 17.96
N ASP A 335 -5.02 -4.91 17.43
CA ASP A 335 -4.48 -3.60 17.79
C ASP A 335 -4.65 -3.26 19.28
N GLY A 336 -5.77 -3.65 19.92
CA GLY A 336 -5.95 -3.45 21.35
C GLY A 336 -4.93 -4.22 22.20
N ASN A 337 -4.57 -5.44 21.78
CA ASN A 337 -3.49 -6.21 22.44
C ASN A 337 -2.13 -5.55 22.21
N PHE A 338 -1.92 -5.01 21.00
CA PHE A 338 -0.70 -4.28 20.68
C PHE A 338 -0.54 -3.04 21.56
N ILE A 339 -1.55 -2.17 21.62
CA ILE A 339 -1.53 -0.96 22.47
C ILE A 339 -1.32 -1.35 23.95
N SER A 340 -2.02 -2.37 24.44
CA SER A 340 -1.83 -2.86 25.81
C SER A 340 -0.39 -3.29 26.11
N SER A 341 0.30 -3.87 25.12
CA SER A 341 1.68 -4.34 25.25
C SER A 341 2.71 -3.22 25.21
N CYS A 342 2.49 -2.17 24.42
CA CYS A 342 3.48 -1.12 24.16
C CYS A 342 3.22 0.21 24.89
N ARG A 343 2.02 0.43 25.47
CA ARG A 343 1.68 1.72 26.12
C ARG A 343 2.64 2.19 27.22
N LYS A 344 3.38 1.29 27.84
CA LYS A 344 4.40 1.65 28.85
C LYS A 344 5.65 2.28 28.24
N GLN A 345 5.88 2.09 26.95
CA GLN A 345 6.97 2.66 26.17
C GLN A 345 6.58 3.97 25.48
N PHE A 346 5.31 4.38 25.56
CA PHE A 346 4.90 5.68 25.02
C PHE A 346 5.65 6.82 25.70
N LEU A 347 6.13 7.75 24.89
CA LEU A 347 6.78 8.95 25.37
C LEU A 347 5.70 9.95 25.83
N THR A 348 5.58 10.14 27.14
CA THR A 348 4.55 10.99 27.76
C THR A 348 5.11 12.30 28.34
N THR A 349 6.40 12.57 28.11
CA THR A 349 7.04 13.82 28.52
C THR A 349 6.98 14.86 27.41
N HIS A 350 6.98 16.12 27.75
CA HIS A 350 7.08 17.23 26.79
C HIS A 350 8.15 17.01 25.73
N ARG A 351 7.93 17.56 24.54
CA ARG A 351 8.80 17.44 23.36
C ARG A 351 8.97 15.98 22.93
N SER A 352 7.85 15.31 22.71
CA SER A 352 7.81 13.92 22.26
C SER A 352 6.89 13.74 21.06
N LEU A 353 7.28 12.86 20.14
CA LEU A 353 6.47 12.37 19.04
C LEU A 353 6.33 10.86 19.16
N ASN A 354 5.10 10.38 19.30
CA ASN A 354 4.77 8.97 19.19
C ASN A 354 4.08 8.73 17.84
N ILE A 355 4.59 7.84 17.02
CA ILE A 355 3.98 7.41 15.77
C ILE A 355 3.46 6.00 16.01
N ILE A 356 2.17 5.75 15.75
CA ILE A 356 1.52 4.47 16.00
C ILE A 356 0.85 4.03 14.70
N HIS A 357 1.28 2.91 14.11
CA HIS A 357 0.71 2.33 12.91
C HIS A 357 -0.10 1.09 13.27
N LEU A 358 -1.40 1.13 12.97
CA LEU A 358 -2.37 0.10 13.30
C LEU A 358 -2.62 -0.85 12.12
N GLN A 359 -3.21 -2.01 12.40
CA GLN A 359 -3.77 -2.88 11.37
C GLN A 359 -5.14 -2.40 10.88
N GLY A 360 -5.83 -1.60 11.70
CA GLY A 360 -7.11 -1.00 11.39
C GLY A 360 -8.12 -1.97 10.78
N GLN A 361 -8.63 -1.61 9.59
CA GLN A 361 -9.63 -2.36 8.84
C GLN A 361 -9.03 -3.13 7.65
N HIS A 362 -7.73 -3.42 7.66
CA HIS A 362 -7.04 -4.15 6.58
C HIS A 362 -7.83 -5.40 6.13
N PHE A 363 -7.73 -5.75 4.86
CA PHE A 363 -8.41 -6.88 4.22
C PHE A 363 -8.54 -8.11 5.12
N ASN A 364 -9.69 -8.81 5.01
CA ASN A 364 -10.18 -9.84 5.91
C ASN A 364 -10.56 -9.26 7.29
N ALA A 365 -11.49 -8.29 7.26
CA ALA A 365 -11.91 -7.49 8.41
C ALA A 365 -12.33 -8.32 9.63
N VAL A 366 -12.89 -9.53 9.44
CA VAL A 366 -13.24 -10.44 10.55
C VAL A 366 -12.05 -10.80 11.44
N ARG A 367 -10.83 -10.66 10.92
CA ARG A 367 -9.58 -10.93 11.67
C ARG A 367 -8.99 -9.68 12.34
N ARG A 368 -9.62 -8.53 12.20
CA ARG A 368 -9.10 -7.27 12.75
C ARG A 368 -9.65 -6.96 14.14
N TYR A 369 -10.60 -7.75 14.62
CA TYR A 369 -11.17 -7.62 15.97
C TYR A 369 -11.36 -8.98 16.65
N PRO A 370 -11.26 -9.06 17.98
CA PRO A 370 -11.60 -10.28 18.71
C PRO A 370 -13.12 -10.53 18.69
N ALA A 371 -13.54 -11.79 18.69
CA ALA A 371 -14.96 -12.17 18.61
C ALA A 371 -15.86 -11.47 19.66
N SER A 372 -15.31 -11.10 20.81
CA SER A 372 -16.02 -10.32 21.85
C SER A 372 -16.40 -8.91 21.44
N HIS A 373 -15.83 -8.39 20.34
CA HIS A 373 -16.12 -7.08 19.76
C HIS A 373 -16.98 -7.14 18.49
N GLY A 374 -17.44 -8.32 18.09
CA GLY A 374 -18.43 -8.51 17.02
C GLY A 374 -19.81 -8.10 17.53
N VAL A 375 -20.27 -6.92 17.15
CA VAL A 375 -21.56 -6.32 17.55
C VAL A 375 -22.59 -6.42 16.44
N PHE A 376 -22.14 -6.24 15.18
CA PHE A 376 -23.00 -6.24 14.00
C PHE A 376 -22.94 -7.57 13.27
N SER A 377 -24.03 -7.92 12.62
CA SER A 377 -24.23 -9.10 11.77
C SER A 377 -24.81 -8.69 10.41
N GLY A 378 -24.81 -9.57 9.43
CA GLY A 378 -25.40 -9.29 8.12
C GLY A 378 -26.88 -8.87 8.15
N SER A 379 -27.64 -9.20 9.23
CA SER A 379 -29.03 -8.76 9.43
C SER A 379 -29.16 -7.29 9.80
N ASP A 380 -28.10 -6.66 10.31
CA ASP A 380 -28.08 -5.24 10.66
C ASP A 380 -27.81 -4.35 9.44
N ILE A 381 -27.31 -4.94 8.34
CA ILE A 381 -26.98 -4.24 7.10
C ILE A 381 -28.23 -4.13 6.21
N GLN A 382 -28.76 -2.92 6.12
CA GLN A 382 -30.00 -2.63 5.37
C GLN A 382 -29.70 -2.34 3.88
N ARG A 383 -29.05 -3.30 3.17
CA ARG A 383 -28.67 -3.23 1.78
C ARG A 383 -29.30 -4.42 1.03
N SER A 384 -30.48 -4.18 0.42
CA SER A 384 -31.22 -5.21 -0.32
C SER A 384 -30.60 -5.60 -1.67
N ASP A 385 -29.68 -4.78 -2.18
CA ASP A 385 -28.89 -4.98 -3.38
C ASP A 385 -27.75 -5.98 -3.17
N LEU A 386 -27.36 -6.25 -1.91
CA LEU A 386 -26.29 -7.18 -1.56
C LEU A 386 -26.83 -8.57 -1.21
N SER A 387 -26.04 -9.59 -1.54
CA SER A 387 -26.29 -10.97 -1.08
C SER A 387 -26.10 -11.08 0.44
N GLU A 388 -26.57 -12.17 1.05
CA GLU A 388 -26.39 -12.43 2.48
C GLU A 388 -24.89 -12.46 2.87
N SER A 389 -24.05 -13.09 2.04
CA SER A 389 -22.61 -13.14 2.26
C SER A 389 -21.95 -11.76 2.20
N GLN A 390 -22.35 -10.93 1.25
CA GLN A 390 -21.82 -9.56 1.13
C GLN A 390 -22.25 -8.70 2.34
N ARG A 391 -23.53 -8.77 2.75
CA ARG A 391 -23.98 -8.09 3.98
C ARG A 391 -23.20 -8.53 5.21
N GLN A 392 -22.89 -9.83 5.32
CA GLN A 392 -22.04 -10.32 6.41
C GLN A 392 -20.63 -9.73 6.37
N GLN A 393 -20.01 -9.59 5.20
CA GLN A 393 -18.70 -8.96 5.03
C GLN A 393 -18.73 -7.45 5.38
N VAL A 394 -19.81 -6.75 5.02
CA VAL A 394 -20.01 -5.34 5.45
C VAL A 394 -20.07 -5.26 6.98
N ALA A 395 -20.86 -6.14 7.63
CA ALA A 395 -20.95 -6.17 9.09
C ALA A 395 -19.62 -6.49 9.78
N GLU A 396 -18.81 -7.35 9.19
CA GLU A 396 -17.46 -7.65 9.66
C GLU A 396 -16.53 -6.43 9.56
N TYR A 397 -16.65 -5.66 8.48
CA TYR A 397 -15.92 -4.41 8.32
C TYR A 397 -16.38 -3.35 9.34
N ASP A 398 -17.69 -3.22 9.57
CA ASP A 398 -18.25 -2.30 10.56
C ASP A 398 -17.84 -2.66 12.00
N ASN A 399 -17.72 -3.95 12.30
CA ASN A 399 -17.14 -4.42 13.56
C ASN A 399 -15.67 -4.07 13.71
N ALA A 400 -14.88 -4.18 12.64
CA ALA A 400 -13.48 -3.75 12.64
C ALA A 400 -13.37 -2.23 12.84
N THR A 401 -14.26 -1.45 12.22
CA THR A 401 -14.35 0.01 12.39
C THR A 401 -14.69 0.36 13.85
N ARG A 402 -15.67 -0.32 14.45
CA ARG A 402 -16.01 -0.12 15.86
C ARG A 402 -14.88 -0.52 16.80
N TYR A 403 -14.15 -1.57 16.47
CA TYR A 403 -12.99 -1.97 17.26
C TYR A 403 -11.83 -0.98 17.15
N ASN A 404 -11.62 -0.38 15.97
CA ASN A 404 -10.65 0.70 15.79
C ASN A 404 -10.99 1.93 16.66
N ASP A 405 -12.28 2.30 16.77
CA ASP A 405 -12.75 3.36 17.69
C ASP A 405 -12.41 3.04 19.15
N TYR A 406 -12.61 1.78 19.59
CA TYR A 406 -12.18 1.30 20.91
C TYR A 406 -10.67 1.43 21.10
N VAL A 407 -9.87 1.05 20.11
CA VAL A 407 -8.40 1.15 20.16
C VAL A 407 -7.95 2.61 20.25
N LEU A 408 -8.58 3.50 19.49
CA LEU A 408 -8.33 4.95 19.59
C LEU A 408 -8.64 5.48 20.99
N GLY A 409 -9.72 5.03 21.61
CA GLY A 409 -10.02 5.35 23.01
C GLY A 409 -8.91 4.91 23.97
N MET A 410 -8.33 3.72 23.79
CA MET A 410 -7.19 3.24 24.58
C MET A 410 -5.94 4.10 24.39
N ILE A 411 -5.68 4.56 23.18
CA ILE A 411 -4.56 5.45 22.86
C ILE A 411 -4.78 6.79 23.56
N ILE A 412 -5.94 7.43 23.37
CA ILE A 412 -6.32 8.69 23.99
C ILE A 412 -6.18 8.61 25.51
N ASP A 413 -6.68 7.55 26.14
CA ASP A 413 -6.59 7.36 27.59
C ASP A 413 -5.16 7.26 28.10
N SER A 414 -4.23 6.80 27.26
CA SER A 414 -2.80 6.78 27.60
C SER A 414 -2.18 8.19 27.69
N PHE A 415 -2.76 9.17 26.99
CA PHE A 415 -2.27 10.55 26.94
C PHE A 415 -3.20 11.58 27.62
N ARG A 416 -4.36 11.16 28.12
CA ARG A 416 -5.39 12.05 28.70
C ARG A 416 -4.87 12.98 29.80
N LYS A 417 -3.86 12.55 30.57
CA LYS A 417 -3.27 13.31 31.67
C LYS A 417 -1.97 14.05 31.29
N THR A 418 -1.62 14.04 30.05
CA THR A 418 -0.44 14.74 29.51
C THR A 418 -0.85 15.94 28.71
N ASP A 419 0.06 16.86 28.46
CA ASP A 419 -0.12 17.98 27.53
C ASP A 419 0.02 17.45 26.10
N ALA A 420 -1.06 16.89 25.55
CA ALA A 420 -1.00 16.06 24.35
C ALA A 420 -2.03 16.42 23.29
N VAL A 421 -1.59 16.30 22.05
CA VAL A 421 -2.43 16.31 20.84
C VAL A 421 -2.29 14.98 20.09
N VAL A 422 -3.40 14.35 19.76
CA VAL A 422 -3.46 13.06 19.03
C VAL A 422 -4.09 13.30 17.68
N ILE A 423 -3.35 13.01 16.61
CA ILE A 423 -3.80 13.07 15.23
C ILE A 423 -4.06 11.63 14.79
N TYR A 424 -5.26 11.34 14.28
CA TYR A 424 -5.58 10.10 13.59
C TYR A 424 -5.94 10.40 12.14
N LEU A 425 -5.41 9.59 11.23
CA LEU A 425 -5.89 9.51 9.85
C LEU A 425 -5.69 8.08 9.35
N SER A 426 -6.47 7.66 8.34
CA SER A 426 -6.15 6.42 7.60
C SER A 426 -5.12 6.70 6.52
N ASP A 427 -4.34 5.70 6.18
CA ASP A 427 -3.41 5.72 5.06
C ASP A 427 -4.14 5.81 3.70
N HIS A 428 -5.22 5.05 3.54
CA HIS A 428 -6.19 5.09 2.45
C HIS A 428 -7.54 4.56 2.94
N GLY A 429 -8.57 4.67 2.11
CA GLY A 429 -9.87 4.05 2.32
C GLY A 429 -9.94 2.63 1.76
N GLU A 430 -11.17 2.10 1.67
CA GLU A 430 -11.46 0.77 1.16
C GLU A 430 -12.85 0.74 0.51
N GLN A 431 -13.02 -0.02 -0.55
CA GLN A 431 -14.31 -0.26 -1.18
C GLN A 431 -14.99 -1.46 -0.51
N ILE A 432 -16.20 -1.27 0.00
CA ILE A 432 -16.97 -2.29 0.76
C ILE A 432 -18.34 -2.48 0.11
N TYR A 433 -18.36 -2.89 -1.16
CA TYR A 433 -19.57 -3.04 -1.96
C TYR A 433 -20.37 -1.74 -2.16
N ASP A 434 -19.74 -0.58 -1.92
CA ASP A 434 -20.30 0.73 -2.22
C ASP A 434 -19.96 1.12 -3.65
N GLY A 435 -20.77 2.01 -4.25
CA GLY A 435 -20.60 2.40 -5.64
C GLY A 435 -21.14 1.40 -6.64
N SER A 436 -20.91 1.66 -7.93
CA SER A 436 -21.54 0.95 -9.04
C SER A 436 -20.99 -0.47 -9.26
N GLU A 437 -19.72 -0.72 -8.95
CA GLU A 437 -19.06 -2.02 -9.21
C GLU A 437 -19.33 -3.06 -8.12
N GLN A 438 -19.82 -2.65 -6.96
CA GLN A 438 -20.13 -3.54 -5.83
C GLN A 438 -19.02 -4.56 -5.52
N ASN A 439 -17.76 -4.13 -5.58
CA ASN A 439 -16.61 -4.95 -5.22
C ASN A 439 -16.14 -4.69 -3.77
N TYR A 440 -15.31 -5.60 -3.27
CA TYR A 440 -14.62 -5.44 -1.99
C TYR A 440 -13.12 -5.38 -2.28
N GLY A 441 -12.47 -4.28 -1.87
CA GLY A 441 -11.04 -4.10 -2.10
C GLY A 441 -10.70 -2.85 -2.90
N ARG A 442 -9.46 -2.73 -3.32
CA ARG A 442 -8.88 -1.56 -4.00
C ARG A 442 -8.28 -1.87 -5.36
N ALA A 443 -8.45 -3.10 -5.84
CA ALA A 443 -8.01 -3.49 -7.17
C ALA A 443 -9.06 -3.02 -8.19
N PHE A 444 -8.68 -2.07 -9.04
CA PHE A 444 -9.56 -1.51 -10.03
C PHE A 444 -9.12 -1.92 -11.44
N SER A 445 -10.07 -2.33 -12.26
CA SER A 445 -9.87 -2.54 -13.68
C SER A 445 -10.65 -1.48 -14.46
N GLY A 446 -9.92 -0.58 -15.12
CA GLY A 446 -10.53 0.45 -15.96
C GLY A 446 -10.85 1.76 -15.24
N GLU A 447 -11.72 2.56 -15.84
CA GLU A 447 -12.15 3.88 -15.35
C GLU A 447 -13.13 3.70 -14.19
N GLN A 448 -12.85 4.32 -13.06
CA GLN A 448 -13.65 4.20 -11.83
C GLN A 448 -14.67 5.33 -11.72
N ASP A 449 -15.82 5.03 -11.10
CA ASP A 449 -16.80 6.06 -10.78
C ASP A 449 -16.35 6.95 -9.61
N GLU A 450 -16.96 8.13 -9.48
CA GLU A 450 -16.64 9.12 -8.46
C GLU A 450 -16.85 8.58 -7.02
N GLU A 451 -17.83 7.70 -6.82
CA GLU A 451 -18.15 7.13 -5.51
C GLU A 451 -17.06 6.12 -5.09
N THR A 452 -16.63 5.25 -5.99
CA THR A 452 -15.52 4.31 -5.77
C THR A 452 -14.23 5.07 -5.43
N LEU A 453 -13.90 6.11 -6.20
CA LEU A 453 -12.72 6.96 -5.93
C LEU A 453 -12.85 7.65 -4.57
N ARG A 454 -14.03 8.14 -4.21
CA ARG A 454 -14.28 8.76 -2.91
C ARG A 454 -14.05 7.78 -1.76
N ASN A 455 -14.55 6.55 -1.86
CA ASN A 455 -14.42 5.56 -0.79
C ASN A 455 -12.96 5.17 -0.51
N VAL A 456 -12.09 5.26 -1.51
CA VAL A 456 -10.68 4.86 -1.41
C VAL A 456 -9.75 6.03 -1.11
N TYR A 457 -10.01 7.21 -1.68
CA TYR A 457 -9.09 8.35 -1.57
C TYR A 457 -9.54 9.44 -0.60
N HIS A 458 -10.81 9.47 -0.17
CA HIS A 458 -11.33 10.43 0.80
C HIS A 458 -11.36 9.77 2.19
N ILE A 459 -10.34 10.04 2.99
CA ILE A 459 -10.04 9.34 4.23
C ILE A 459 -10.58 10.06 5.48
N PRO A 460 -10.85 9.35 6.58
CA PRO A 460 -11.11 9.97 7.87
C PRO A 460 -9.85 10.60 8.45
N MET A 461 -10.00 11.79 9.04
CA MET A 461 -8.98 12.43 9.85
C MET A 461 -9.64 13.13 11.04
N MET A 462 -8.99 13.02 12.21
CA MET A 462 -9.43 13.69 13.41
C MET A 462 -8.25 14.09 14.29
N ILE A 463 -8.42 15.18 15.05
CA ILE A 463 -7.42 15.66 16.02
C ILE A 463 -8.10 15.76 17.38
N TRP A 464 -7.56 15.04 18.36
CA TRP A 464 -7.96 15.10 19.76
C TRP A 464 -6.94 15.90 20.57
N CYS A 465 -7.42 16.73 21.48
CA CYS A 465 -6.60 17.53 22.39
C CYS A 465 -6.96 17.18 23.85
N SER A 466 -5.95 16.96 24.70
CA SER A 466 -6.17 16.80 26.13
C SER A 466 -6.62 18.12 26.77
N ASP A 467 -7.26 18.07 27.95
CA ASP A 467 -7.65 19.27 28.69
C ASP A 467 -6.43 20.15 29.01
N SER A 468 -5.26 19.55 29.29
CA SER A 468 -3.99 20.24 29.51
C SER A 468 -3.53 20.96 28.23
N TYR A 469 -3.59 20.28 27.08
CA TYR A 469 -3.25 20.90 25.80
C TYR A 469 -4.16 22.07 25.45
N ILE A 470 -5.47 21.93 25.66
CA ILE A 470 -6.44 23.00 25.43
C ILE A 470 -6.13 24.22 26.30
N ALA A 471 -5.72 24.00 27.55
CA ALA A 471 -5.38 25.08 28.48
C ALA A 471 -4.07 25.78 28.12
N HIS A 472 -3.02 25.04 27.72
CA HIS A 472 -1.70 25.60 27.45
C HIS A 472 -1.53 26.09 26.00
N HIS A 473 -2.26 25.51 25.05
CA HIS A 473 -2.16 25.79 23.60
C HIS A 473 -3.49 26.27 23.02
N ALA A 474 -4.21 27.17 23.73
CA ALA A 474 -5.58 27.58 23.38
C ALA A 474 -5.70 28.15 21.95
N GLU A 475 -4.72 28.94 21.49
CA GLU A 475 -4.70 29.50 20.14
C GLU A 475 -4.56 28.38 19.09
N GLN A 476 -3.66 27.42 19.33
CA GLN A 476 -3.45 26.29 18.43
C GLN A 476 -4.69 25.39 18.37
N HIS A 477 -5.35 25.14 19.51
CA HIS A 477 -6.63 24.43 19.59
C HIS A 477 -7.74 25.15 18.79
N GLN A 478 -7.83 26.48 18.86
CA GLN A 478 -8.78 27.26 18.05
C GLN A 478 -8.47 27.13 16.55
N ARG A 479 -7.19 27.18 16.15
CA ARG A 479 -6.77 26.97 14.75
C ARG A 479 -7.17 25.58 14.24
N ILE A 480 -7.00 24.53 15.06
CA ILE A 480 -7.43 23.17 14.75
C ILE A 480 -8.92 23.15 14.43
N HIS A 481 -9.76 23.69 15.32
CA HIS A 481 -11.22 23.73 15.11
C HIS A 481 -11.64 24.53 13.87
N ALA A 482 -11.01 25.68 13.66
CA ALA A 482 -11.32 26.55 12.52
C ALA A 482 -10.92 25.92 11.17
N SER A 483 -10.07 24.89 11.18
CA SER A 483 -9.55 24.23 9.98
C SER A 483 -10.32 22.97 9.57
N ALA A 484 -11.32 22.53 10.35
CA ALA A 484 -12.03 21.27 10.20
C ALA A 484 -12.65 21.02 8.80
N GLY A 485 -13.03 22.10 8.10
CA GLY A 485 -13.62 22.04 6.75
C GLY A 485 -12.66 22.34 5.61
N ARG A 486 -11.35 22.50 5.88
CA ARG A 486 -10.36 22.79 4.83
C ARG A 486 -10.05 21.53 4.02
N LYS A 487 -9.92 21.67 2.70
CA LYS A 487 -9.44 20.60 1.83
C LYS A 487 -7.96 20.32 2.11
N PHE A 488 -7.62 19.10 2.50
CA PHE A 488 -6.29 18.73 2.95
C PHE A 488 -5.82 17.43 2.30
N CYS A 489 -4.54 17.37 1.95
CA CYS A 489 -3.88 16.17 1.45
C CYS A 489 -3.05 15.52 2.56
N SER A 490 -3.18 14.21 2.75
CA SER A 490 -2.41 13.46 3.78
C SER A 490 -0.89 13.51 3.57
N ALA A 491 -0.43 13.78 2.34
CA ALA A 491 1.00 14.02 2.05
C ALA A 491 1.56 15.24 2.81
N ASP A 492 0.71 16.12 3.32
CA ASP A 492 1.09 17.32 4.06
C ASP A 492 1.07 17.14 5.60
N ILE A 493 0.81 15.94 6.08
CA ILE A 493 0.88 15.61 7.52
C ILE A 493 2.23 16.01 8.16
N PRO A 494 3.39 15.83 7.50
CA PRO A 494 4.65 16.32 8.09
C PRO A 494 4.61 17.80 8.46
N TYR A 495 4.05 18.65 7.61
CA TYR A 495 3.96 20.10 7.86
C TYR A 495 2.98 20.45 8.98
N LEU A 496 1.88 19.72 9.12
CA LEU A 496 1.00 19.82 10.29
C LEU A 496 1.74 19.48 11.58
N LEU A 497 2.54 18.39 11.58
CA LEU A 497 3.32 17.99 12.75
C LEU A 497 4.38 19.05 13.13
N PHE A 498 5.06 19.65 12.16
CA PHE A 498 6.02 20.74 12.43
C PHE A 498 5.35 21.98 12.99
N ASP A 499 4.16 22.36 12.50
CA ASP A 499 3.38 23.48 13.04
C ASP A 499 2.95 23.19 14.48
N LEU A 500 2.38 22.00 14.76
CA LEU A 500 2.02 21.59 16.12
C LEU A 500 3.23 21.54 17.06
N ALA A 501 4.38 21.14 16.55
CA ALA A 501 5.63 21.07 17.28
C ALA A 501 6.33 22.43 17.46
N GLY A 502 5.94 23.45 16.72
CA GLY A 502 6.65 24.73 16.69
C GLY A 502 8.05 24.63 16.09
N VAL A 503 8.28 23.72 15.16
CA VAL A 503 9.57 23.46 14.52
C VAL A 503 9.67 24.20 13.19
N ASP A 504 10.77 24.94 12.99
CA ASP A 504 11.10 25.57 11.72
C ASP A 504 12.47 25.12 11.22
N PHE A 505 12.59 24.89 9.91
CA PHE A 505 13.80 24.35 9.30
C PHE A 505 13.87 24.69 7.80
N ASN A 506 15.00 24.35 7.13
CA ASN A 506 15.32 24.78 5.77
C ASN A 506 14.34 24.35 4.66
N HIS A 507 13.48 23.34 4.89
CA HIS A 507 12.47 22.88 3.93
C HIS A 507 11.04 22.99 4.46
N ASN A 508 10.81 23.86 5.48
CA ASN A 508 9.48 24.04 6.05
C ASN A 508 8.60 24.93 5.17
N HIS A 509 7.41 24.45 4.82
CA HIS A 509 6.38 25.16 4.07
C HIS A 509 5.13 25.34 4.93
N LYS A 510 5.03 26.49 5.63
CA LYS A 510 3.92 26.80 6.54
C LYS A 510 2.57 26.83 5.84
N ASP A 511 2.55 27.21 4.57
CA ASP A 511 1.35 27.22 3.72
C ASP A 511 0.81 25.82 3.38
N ARG A 512 1.51 24.76 3.77
CA ARG A 512 1.05 23.35 3.67
C ARG A 512 0.44 22.81 4.98
N SER A 513 0.65 23.47 6.13
CA SER A 513 -0.03 23.07 7.36
C SER A 513 -1.49 23.47 7.34
N VAL A 514 -2.42 22.49 7.42
CA VAL A 514 -3.86 22.74 7.37
C VAL A 514 -4.36 23.69 8.45
N ILE A 515 -3.66 23.81 9.58
CA ILE A 515 -4.02 24.69 10.68
C ILE A 515 -3.36 26.09 10.59
N ASP A 516 -2.39 26.29 9.69
CA ASP A 516 -1.73 27.59 9.54
C ASP A 516 -2.66 28.62 8.86
N SER A 517 -2.48 29.89 9.20
CA SER A 517 -3.20 31.01 8.59
C SER A 517 -2.82 31.23 7.12
N LEU A 518 -1.62 30.83 6.72
CA LEU A 518 -1.11 30.91 5.35
C LEU A 518 -1.52 29.70 4.49
N PHE A 519 -2.23 28.71 5.05
CA PHE A 519 -2.59 27.47 4.38
C PHE A 519 -3.24 27.72 3.02
N LYS A 520 -2.75 27.03 2.01
CA LYS A 520 -3.29 27.02 0.65
C LYS A 520 -3.66 25.59 0.27
N PRO A 521 -4.96 25.31 0.06
CA PRO A 521 -5.34 24.01 -0.46
C PRO A 521 -4.79 23.81 -1.87
N HIS A 522 -4.29 22.62 -2.14
CA HIS A 522 -3.85 22.21 -3.48
C HIS A 522 -4.63 20.98 -3.95
N GLU A 523 -4.59 20.73 -5.25
CA GLU A 523 -5.20 19.53 -5.80
C GLU A 523 -4.36 18.30 -5.43
N THR A 524 -5.04 17.27 -4.96
CA THR A 524 -4.42 15.97 -4.71
C THR A 524 -4.35 15.22 -6.04
N ILE A 525 -3.13 15.03 -6.57
CA ILE A 525 -2.91 14.17 -7.72
C ILE A 525 -2.91 12.73 -7.22
N ILE A 526 -3.89 11.95 -7.69
CA ILE A 526 -3.96 10.52 -7.41
C ILE A 526 -2.87 9.85 -8.24
N THR A 527 -1.98 9.16 -7.56
CA THR A 527 -0.94 8.35 -8.19
C THR A 527 -1.46 6.92 -8.29
N ASP A 528 -2.14 6.60 -9.39
CA ASP A 528 -2.57 5.24 -9.67
C ASP A 528 -1.38 4.38 -10.11
N TYR A 529 -1.43 3.13 -9.71
CA TYR A 529 -0.47 2.08 -10.05
C TYR A 529 -0.86 1.32 -11.31
#